data_88999ad44009a085472f05763f3c426e
#
_entry.id   88999ad44009a085472f05763f3c426e
#
_cell.length_a   1.000
_cell.length_b   1.000
_cell.length_c   1.000
_cell.angle_alpha   90.00
_cell.angle_beta   90.00
_cell.angle_gamma   90.00
#
_symmetry.space_group_name_H-M   'P 1'
#
loop_
_entity.id
_entity.type
_entity.pdbx_description
1 polymer ?
#
loop_
_entity_poly.entity_id
_entity_poly.type
_entity_poly.pdbx_seq_one_letter_code
_entity_poly.pdbx_strand_id
1 'polypeptide(L)'
;HEYQAKQLLSKFGVVVPPGEVVYQTHEAENIVSWLNEEKIIVKAQVHVGGRGKAGGVKLCKNNEEVVETVDKMIGMKIVTPQTSEEGKTVRRVYLEKGYEIEKELYFCITVDRETGGNTIITSKKGGVNIEEVAEKNPEEIHKLKISPGGDLLTHHARTIAYNLGLTGVAAKKAQKNILGIYK
;
A
#
# COMPACT_ATOMS: atom_id res chain seq x y z
N HIS A 1 5.16 -8.18 -5.48
CA HIS A 1 3.74 -8.10 -5.11
C HIS A 1 3.57 -7.39 -3.76
N GLU A 2 2.34 -6.88 -3.50
CA GLU A 2 2.01 -6.16 -2.27
C GLU A 2 2.30 -6.99 -1.00
N TYR A 3 1.90 -8.25 -0.97
CA TYR A 3 2.15 -9.11 0.19
C TYR A 3 3.65 -9.28 0.49
N GLN A 4 4.49 -9.39 -0.55
CA GLN A 4 5.96 -9.49 -0.39
C GLN A 4 6.54 -8.18 0.16
N ALA A 5 6.07 -7.03 -0.33
CA ALA A 5 6.48 -5.73 0.19
C ALA A 5 6.07 -5.59 1.68
N LYS A 6 4.85 -5.98 2.05
CA LYS A 6 4.39 -5.97 3.44
C LYS A 6 5.21 -6.89 4.36
N GLN A 7 5.55 -8.09 3.90
CA GLN A 7 6.44 -9.00 4.63
C GLN A 7 7.83 -8.39 4.84
N LEU A 8 8.37 -7.72 3.81
CA LEU A 8 9.66 -7.03 3.93
C LEU A 8 9.57 -5.85 4.90
N LEU A 9 8.59 -4.97 4.75
CA LEU A 9 8.38 -3.82 5.61
C LEU A 9 8.21 -4.21 7.09
N SER A 10 7.48 -5.30 7.36
CA SER A 10 7.32 -5.84 8.71
C SER A 10 8.65 -6.20 9.37
N LYS A 11 9.63 -6.73 8.60
CA LYS A 11 10.99 -7.05 9.12
C LYS A 11 11.74 -5.80 9.59
N PHE A 12 11.43 -4.65 9.02
CA PHE A 12 11.98 -3.35 9.44
C PHE A 12 11.12 -2.60 10.47
N GLY A 13 10.15 -3.31 11.07
CA GLY A 13 9.30 -2.77 12.14
C GLY A 13 8.23 -1.80 11.69
N VAL A 14 7.90 -1.78 10.40
CA VAL A 14 6.74 -1.05 9.86
C VAL A 14 5.47 -1.82 10.22
N VAL A 15 4.49 -1.11 10.76
CA VAL A 15 3.19 -1.70 11.08
C VAL A 15 2.41 -1.92 9.79
N VAL A 16 2.07 -3.17 9.52
CA VAL A 16 1.23 -3.59 8.39
C VAL A 16 0.01 -4.36 8.90
N PRO A 17 -1.13 -4.33 8.21
CA PRO A 17 -2.28 -5.16 8.56
C PRO A 17 -1.91 -6.64 8.55
N PRO A 18 -2.45 -7.46 9.48
CA PRO A 18 -2.35 -8.91 9.39
C PRO A 18 -2.97 -9.41 8.09
N GLY A 19 -2.33 -10.35 7.44
CA GLY A 19 -2.84 -10.91 6.19
C GLY A 19 -1.94 -11.99 5.64
N GLU A 20 -2.48 -12.77 4.70
CA GLU A 20 -1.78 -13.88 4.06
C GLU A 20 -2.17 -14.02 2.58
N VAL A 21 -1.28 -14.58 1.79
CA VAL A 21 -1.49 -14.84 0.36
C VAL A 21 -2.20 -16.16 0.14
N VAL A 22 -3.12 -16.17 -0.82
CA VAL A 22 -3.91 -17.33 -1.24
C VAL A 22 -3.64 -17.61 -2.72
N TYR A 23 -3.32 -18.84 -3.05
CA TYR A 23 -3.09 -19.32 -4.41
C TYR A 23 -4.26 -20.14 -4.96
N GLN A 24 -5.04 -20.76 -4.07
CA GLN A 24 -6.18 -21.62 -4.42
C GLN A 24 -7.33 -21.34 -3.47
N THR A 25 -8.56 -21.42 -3.99
CA THR A 25 -9.78 -21.06 -3.23
C THR A 25 -9.92 -21.83 -1.91
N HIS A 26 -9.54 -23.11 -1.87
CA HIS A 26 -9.65 -23.92 -0.65
C HIS A 26 -8.73 -23.47 0.50
N GLU A 27 -7.69 -22.69 0.23
CA GLU A 27 -6.82 -22.12 1.26
C GLU A 27 -7.51 -20.98 2.02
N ALA A 28 -8.50 -20.32 1.38
CA ALA A 28 -9.14 -19.13 1.91
C ALA A 28 -9.83 -19.37 3.26
N GLU A 29 -10.51 -20.50 3.45
CA GLU A 29 -11.24 -20.84 4.69
C GLU A 29 -10.29 -20.89 5.90
N ASN A 30 -9.13 -21.49 5.74
CA ASN A 30 -8.11 -21.57 6.81
C ASN A 30 -7.59 -20.18 7.18
N ILE A 31 -7.34 -19.32 6.18
CA ILE A 31 -6.82 -17.99 6.41
C ILE A 31 -7.88 -17.08 7.03
N VAL A 32 -9.11 -17.17 6.59
CA VAL A 32 -10.25 -16.45 7.20
C VAL A 32 -10.41 -16.83 8.67
N SER A 33 -10.35 -18.13 8.99
CA SER A 33 -10.42 -18.63 10.37
C SER A 33 -9.25 -18.13 11.22
N TRP A 34 -8.05 -18.06 10.62
CA TRP A 34 -6.86 -17.52 11.31
C TRP A 34 -6.94 -16.02 11.52
N LEU A 35 -7.39 -15.24 10.53
CA LEU A 35 -7.55 -13.80 10.66
C LEU A 35 -8.60 -13.46 11.73
N ASN A 36 -9.70 -14.22 11.78
CA ASN A 36 -10.81 -14.05 12.73
C ASN A 36 -11.31 -12.60 12.82
N GLU A 37 -11.57 -11.98 11.67
CA GLU A 37 -11.94 -10.57 11.53
C GLU A 37 -13.31 -10.42 10.86
N GLU A 38 -14.10 -9.46 11.31
CA GLU A 38 -15.41 -9.16 10.72
C GLU A 38 -15.32 -8.55 9.31
N LYS A 39 -14.21 -7.86 9.02
CA LYS A 39 -13.96 -7.21 7.73
C LYS A 39 -12.64 -7.72 7.17
N ILE A 40 -12.69 -8.34 6.02
CA ILE A 40 -11.51 -8.83 5.30
C ILE A 40 -11.46 -8.19 3.91
N ILE A 41 -10.31 -7.72 3.50
CA ILE A 41 -10.10 -7.19 2.15
C ILE A 41 -9.39 -8.25 1.31
N VAL A 42 -10.00 -8.59 0.17
CA VAL A 42 -9.42 -9.47 -0.84
C VAL A 42 -8.76 -8.61 -1.91
N LYS A 43 -7.46 -8.81 -2.15
CA LYS A 43 -6.67 -7.99 -3.08
C LYS A 43 -5.95 -8.85 -4.10
N ALA A 44 -6.30 -8.71 -5.36
CA ALA A 44 -5.58 -9.36 -6.46
C ALA A 44 -4.10 -8.96 -6.47
N GLN A 45 -3.21 -9.94 -6.62
CA GLN A 45 -1.77 -9.74 -6.65
C GLN A 45 -1.25 -9.78 -8.08
N VAL A 46 -1.26 -8.64 -8.73
CA VAL A 46 -0.74 -8.40 -10.09
C VAL A 46 0.17 -7.18 -10.10
N HIS A 47 1.14 -7.15 -11.01
CA HIS A 47 2.08 -6.04 -11.15
C HIS A 47 1.47 -4.91 -12.00
N VAL A 48 0.40 -4.28 -11.49
CA VAL A 48 -0.23 -3.11 -12.12
C VAL A 48 -0.81 -2.18 -11.07
N GLY A 49 -0.84 -0.89 -11.35
CA GLY A 49 -1.58 0.09 -10.57
C GLY A 49 -3.07 0.12 -10.94
N GLY A 50 -3.88 0.77 -10.10
CA GLY A 50 -5.32 0.94 -10.38
C GLY A 50 -6.19 -0.31 -10.17
N ARG A 51 -5.68 -1.34 -9.50
CA ARG A 51 -6.40 -2.61 -9.24
C ARG A 51 -7.78 -2.41 -8.62
N GLY A 52 -7.92 -1.45 -7.71
CA GLY A 52 -9.20 -1.16 -7.05
C GLY A 52 -10.29 -0.76 -8.05
N LYS A 53 -9.98 0.14 -8.97
CA LYS A 53 -10.91 0.57 -10.03
C LYS A 53 -11.24 -0.53 -11.03
N ALA A 54 -10.34 -1.50 -11.19
CA ALA A 54 -10.51 -2.66 -12.07
C ALA A 54 -11.13 -3.90 -11.37
N GLY A 55 -11.72 -3.73 -10.18
CA GLY A 55 -12.37 -4.82 -9.45
C GLY A 55 -11.41 -5.79 -8.73
N GLY A 56 -10.11 -5.48 -8.71
CA GLY A 56 -9.09 -6.32 -8.06
C GLY A 56 -8.93 -6.08 -6.56
N VAL A 57 -9.81 -5.30 -5.93
CA VAL A 57 -9.85 -5.09 -4.47
C VAL A 57 -11.29 -5.09 -4.01
N LYS A 58 -11.64 -5.95 -3.07
CA LYS A 58 -12.99 -6.05 -2.52
C LYS A 58 -12.97 -6.20 -1.01
N LEU A 59 -13.77 -5.38 -0.32
CA LEU A 59 -14.08 -5.54 1.10
C LEU A 59 -15.20 -6.56 1.26
N CYS A 60 -14.96 -7.59 2.06
CA CYS A 60 -15.91 -8.64 2.40
C CYS A 60 -16.31 -8.53 3.87
N LYS A 61 -17.58 -8.80 4.18
CA LYS A 61 -18.19 -8.61 5.50
C LYS A 61 -18.46 -9.93 6.24
N ASN A 62 -18.24 -11.06 5.60
CA ASN A 62 -18.37 -12.38 6.18
C ASN A 62 -17.48 -13.39 5.43
N ASN A 63 -17.32 -14.56 6.01
CA ASN A 63 -16.41 -15.59 5.53
C ASN A 63 -16.84 -16.16 4.17
N GLU A 64 -18.14 -16.36 3.95
CA GLU A 64 -18.67 -16.87 2.70
C GLU A 64 -18.36 -15.90 1.55
N GLU A 65 -18.56 -14.60 1.78
CA GLU A 65 -18.24 -13.57 0.79
C GLU A 65 -16.73 -13.52 0.45
N VAL A 66 -15.85 -13.80 1.42
CA VAL A 66 -14.40 -13.91 1.17
C VAL A 66 -14.11 -15.06 0.23
N VAL A 67 -14.60 -16.27 0.54
CA VAL A 67 -14.35 -17.48 -0.27
C VAL A 67 -14.88 -17.30 -1.69
N GLU A 68 -16.11 -16.81 -1.85
CA GLU A 68 -16.69 -16.51 -3.17
C GLU A 68 -15.87 -15.46 -3.94
N THR A 69 -15.35 -14.44 -3.23
CA THR A 69 -14.55 -13.38 -3.85
C THR A 69 -13.21 -13.91 -4.31
N VAL A 70 -12.57 -14.77 -3.53
CA VAL A 70 -11.32 -15.44 -3.89
C VAL A 70 -11.52 -16.28 -5.14
N ASP A 71 -12.60 -17.09 -5.17
CA ASP A 71 -12.93 -17.94 -6.31
C ASP A 71 -13.14 -17.12 -7.60
N LYS A 72 -13.85 -16.01 -7.52
CA LYS A 72 -14.08 -15.10 -8.65
C LYS A 72 -12.82 -14.36 -9.10
N MET A 73 -11.92 -14.02 -8.17
CA MET A 73 -10.73 -13.24 -8.47
C MET A 73 -9.57 -14.08 -9.03
N ILE A 74 -9.40 -15.32 -8.57
CA ILE A 74 -8.36 -16.21 -9.11
C ILE A 74 -8.76 -16.59 -10.55
N GLY A 75 -7.86 -16.34 -11.48
CA GLY A 75 -8.08 -16.56 -12.91
C GLY A 75 -8.69 -15.38 -13.67
N MET A 76 -9.28 -14.39 -12.98
CA MET A 76 -9.80 -13.20 -13.66
C MET A 76 -8.68 -12.39 -14.33
N LYS A 77 -9.04 -11.61 -15.34
CA LYS A 77 -8.14 -10.66 -16.00
C LYS A 77 -8.39 -9.25 -15.47
N ILE A 78 -7.34 -8.59 -15.06
CA ILE A 78 -7.37 -7.17 -14.65
C ILE A 78 -6.84 -6.33 -15.80
N VAL A 79 -7.68 -5.41 -16.29
CA VAL A 79 -7.33 -4.40 -17.28
C VAL A 79 -7.30 -3.04 -16.61
N THR A 80 -6.19 -2.32 -16.74
CA THR A 80 -6.01 -0.96 -16.22
C THR A 80 -5.31 -0.12 -17.29
N PRO A 81 -5.23 1.21 -17.16
CA PRO A 81 -4.44 2.03 -18.07
C PRO A 81 -2.95 1.66 -18.20
N GLN A 82 -2.44 0.84 -17.25
CA GLN A 82 -1.05 0.35 -17.24
C GLN A 82 -0.89 -1.04 -17.86
N THR A 83 -1.96 -1.67 -18.35
CA THR A 83 -1.91 -2.99 -19.00
C THR A 83 -2.19 -2.87 -20.49
N SER A 84 -1.84 -3.92 -21.26
CA SER A 84 -2.43 -4.13 -22.59
C SER A 84 -3.93 -4.43 -22.47
N GLU A 85 -4.64 -4.42 -23.59
CA GLU A 85 -6.06 -4.79 -23.67
C GLU A 85 -6.34 -6.23 -23.21
N GLU A 86 -5.35 -7.11 -23.34
CA GLU A 86 -5.42 -8.50 -22.85
C GLU A 86 -5.47 -8.59 -21.34
N GLY A 87 -5.02 -7.55 -20.61
CA GLY A 87 -4.95 -7.49 -19.17
C GLY A 87 -3.89 -8.41 -18.56
N LYS A 88 -3.94 -8.51 -17.23
CA LYS A 88 -3.07 -9.40 -16.43
C LYS A 88 -3.93 -10.42 -15.67
N THR A 89 -3.62 -11.69 -15.84
CA THR A 89 -4.32 -12.76 -15.11
C THR A 89 -3.94 -12.77 -13.64
N VAL A 90 -4.93 -12.79 -12.76
CA VAL A 90 -4.76 -12.93 -11.32
C VAL A 90 -4.47 -14.40 -10.99
N ARG A 91 -3.28 -14.66 -10.49
CA ARG A 91 -2.85 -16.02 -10.11
C ARG A 91 -2.87 -16.27 -8.61
N ARG A 92 -3.06 -15.21 -7.82
CA ARG A 92 -3.13 -15.22 -6.36
C ARG A 92 -3.79 -13.97 -5.86
N VAL A 93 -4.36 -14.05 -4.68
CA VAL A 93 -4.93 -12.92 -3.95
C VAL A 93 -4.28 -12.80 -2.58
N TYR A 94 -4.38 -11.63 -1.98
CA TYR A 94 -3.94 -11.37 -0.61
C TYR A 94 -5.18 -11.04 0.23
N LEU A 95 -5.38 -11.79 1.30
CA LEU A 95 -6.42 -11.54 2.28
C LEU A 95 -5.80 -10.77 3.43
N GLU A 96 -6.39 -9.65 3.80
CA GLU A 96 -5.92 -8.89 4.95
C GLU A 96 -7.07 -8.32 5.76
N LYS A 97 -6.81 -8.06 7.04
CA LYS A 97 -7.72 -7.36 7.93
C LYS A 97 -8.16 -6.03 7.33
N GLY A 98 -9.47 -5.81 7.28
CA GLY A 98 -10.07 -4.53 6.90
C GLY A 98 -10.08 -3.56 8.09
N TYR A 99 -9.64 -2.34 7.84
CA TYR A 99 -9.71 -1.23 8.79
C TYR A 99 -10.66 -0.16 8.26
N GLU A 100 -11.26 0.60 9.17
CA GLU A 100 -11.90 1.86 8.81
C GLU A 100 -10.80 2.90 8.58
N ILE A 101 -10.71 3.38 7.35
CA ILE A 101 -9.69 4.34 6.95
C ILE A 101 -10.20 5.74 7.29
N GLU A 102 -9.58 6.37 8.28
CA GLU A 102 -9.87 7.76 8.64
C GLU A 102 -9.24 8.72 7.62
N LYS A 103 -8.00 8.42 7.20
CA LYS A 103 -7.24 9.28 6.28
C LYS A 103 -6.21 8.50 5.49
N GLU A 104 -6.16 8.75 4.19
CA GLU A 104 -5.13 8.25 3.31
C GLU A 104 -4.07 9.32 3.05
N LEU A 105 -2.81 8.92 3.14
CA LEU A 105 -1.64 9.79 2.94
C LEU A 105 -0.77 9.22 1.83
N TYR A 106 -0.12 10.08 1.08
CA TYR A 106 0.83 9.65 0.05
C TYR A 106 2.26 9.71 0.58
N PHE A 107 3.01 8.63 0.35
CA PHE A 107 4.43 8.51 0.66
C PHE A 107 5.13 7.70 -0.41
N CYS A 108 6.19 8.25 -1.00
CA CYS A 108 6.98 7.60 -2.03
C CYS A 108 8.47 7.88 -1.81
N ILE A 109 9.32 6.90 -2.09
CA ILE A 109 10.77 7.07 -2.19
C ILE A 109 11.15 6.76 -3.63
N THR A 110 11.86 7.69 -4.28
CA THR A 110 12.35 7.53 -5.64
C THR A 110 13.83 7.93 -5.72
N VAL A 111 14.54 7.34 -6.67
CA VAL A 111 15.92 7.72 -6.95
C VAL A 111 15.94 9.02 -7.74
N ASP A 112 16.68 10.00 -7.24
CA ASP A 112 17.01 11.21 -7.98
C ASP A 112 18.21 10.92 -8.89
N ARG A 113 17.96 10.80 -10.18
CA ARG A 113 19.00 10.43 -11.15
C ARG A 113 20.01 11.53 -11.42
N GLU A 114 19.67 12.78 -11.12
CA GLU A 114 20.59 13.92 -11.28
C GLU A 114 21.64 13.94 -10.18
N THR A 115 21.24 13.66 -8.94
CA THR A 115 22.13 13.72 -7.78
C THR A 115 22.65 12.35 -7.35
N GLY A 116 22.05 11.26 -7.85
CA GLY A 116 22.33 9.88 -7.40
C GLY A 116 21.83 9.57 -5.99
N GLY A 117 21.08 10.48 -5.39
CA GLY A 117 20.48 10.31 -4.06
C GLY A 117 19.03 9.81 -4.11
N ASN A 118 18.36 9.83 -2.97
CA ASN A 118 16.95 9.52 -2.85
C ASN A 118 16.11 10.78 -2.64
N THR A 119 14.93 10.81 -3.25
CA THR A 119 13.92 11.84 -2.95
C THR A 119 12.69 11.19 -2.33
N ILE A 120 12.30 11.70 -1.16
CA ILE A 120 11.06 11.33 -0.50
C ILE A 120 9.99 12.33 -0.92
N ILE A 121 8.89 11.84 -1.45
CA ILE A 121 7.76 12.63 -1.91
C ILE A 121 6.55 12.28 -1.03
N THR A 122 5.92 13.28 -0.47
CA THR A 122 4.78 13.10 0.44
C THR A 122 3.66 14.10 0.16
N SER A 123 2.43 13.67 0.42
CA SER A 123 1.25 14.55 0.35
C SER A 123 0.19 14.11 1.36
N LYS A 124 -0.58 15.07 1.85
CA LYS A 124 -1.80 14.83 2.63
C LYS A 124 -2.92 14.23 1.77
N LYS A 125 -2.79 14.25 0.46
CA LYS A 125 -3.73 13.71 -0.52
C LYS A 125 -3.29 12.30 -0.92
N GLY A 126 -3.74 11.30 -0.18
CA GLY A 126 -3.59 9.89 -0.53
C GLY A 126 -4.84 9.34 -1.23
N GLY A 127 -4.75 8.11 -1.74
CA GLY A 127 -5.88 7.44 -2.42
C GLY A 127 -6.29 8.04 -3.77
N VAL A 128 -5.55 9.03 -4.27
CA VAL A 128 -5.83 9.75 -5.51
C VAL A 128 -4.65 9.65 -6.49
N ASN A 129 -4.83 10.11 -7.72
CA ASN A 129 -3.74 10.22 -8.68
C ASN A 129 -2.81 11.36 -8.25
N ILE A 130 -1.59 11.03 -7.83
CA ILE A 130 -0.64 12.01 -7.29
C ILE A 130 -0.10 12.94 -8.36
N GLU A 131 -0.04 12.50 -9.62
CA GLU A 131 0.36 13.31 -10.76
C GLU A 131 -0.62 14.46 -10.98
N GLU A 132 -1.94 14.20 -10.87
CA GLU A 132 -2.95 15.25 -10.94
C GLU A 132 -2.86 16.23 -9.76
N VAL A 133 -2.52 15.74 -8.56
CA VAL A 133 -2.30 16.61 -7.40
C VAL A 133 -1.07 17.50 -7.64
N ALA A 134 0.01 16.94 -8.18
CA ALA A 134 1.23 17.70 -8.47
C ALA A 134 1.02 18.77 -9.55
N GLU A 135 0.12 18.53 -10.51
CA GLU A 135 -0.20 19.47 -11.58
C GLU A 135 -1.14 20.60 -11.11
N LYS A 136 -2.20 20.24 -10.36
CA LYS A 136 -3.24 21.19 -9.95
C LYS A 136 -2.94 21.93 -8.64
N ASN A 137 -2.24 21.27 -7.72
CA ASN A 137 -1.95 21.75 -6.37
C ASN A 137 -0.50 21.40 -5.97
N PRO A 138 0.54 21.94 -6.65
CA PRO A 138 1.94 21.59 -6.39
C PRO A 138 2.38 21.86 -4.95
N GLU A 139 1.74 22.80 -4.26
CA GLU A 139 1.99 23.14 -2.85
C GLU A 139 1.63 22.01 -1.88
N GLU A 140 0.77 21.07 -2.29
CA GLU A 140 0.41 19.88 -1.50
C GLU A 140 1.48 18.78 -1.58
N ILE A 141 2.48 18.95 -2.46
CA ILE A 141 3.57 17.99 -2.66
C ILE A 141 4.82 18.47 -1.94
N HIS A 142 5.21 17.72 -0.92
CA HIS A 142 6.46 17.97 -0.19
C HIS A 142 7.55 17.01 -0.67
N LYS A 143 8.72 17.55 -0.98
CA LYS A 143 9.90 16.78 -1.42
C LYS A 143 11.04 16.98 -0.43
N LEU A 144 11.67 15.88 -0.02
CA LEU A 144 12.87 15.86 0.79
C LEU A 144 13.97 15.09 0.06
N LYS A 145 15.07 15.75 -0.26
CA LYS A 145 16.22 15.12 -0.91
C LYS A 145 17.19 14.57 0.14
N ILE A 146 17.65 13.34 -0.06
CA ILE A 146 18.70 12.69 0.73
C ILE A 146 19.90 12.51 -0.19
N SER A 147 21.05 13.00 0.24
CA SER A 147 22.30 12.89 -0.51
C SER A 147 22.70 11.44 -0.77
N PRO A 148 23.49 11.17 -1.82
CA PRO A 148 24.00 9.81 -2.09
C PRO A 148 24.73 9.25 -0.86
N GLY A 149 24.38 8.01 -0.47
CA GLY A 149 24.91 7.37 0.73
C GLY A 149 24.46 7.97 2.06
N GLY A 150 23.57 8.97 2.05
CA GLY A 150 23.00 9.56 3.25
C GLY A 150 21.84 8.75 3.82
N ASP A 151 21.69 8.82 5.14
CA ASP A 151 20.59 8.20 5.87
C ASP A 151 19.43 9.15 6.10
N LEU A 152 18.22 8.57 6.21
CA LEU A 152 17.08 9.31 6.72
C LEU A 152 17.16 9.42 8.25
N LEU A 153 17.39 10.63 8.73
CA LEU A 153 17.54 10.90 10.15
C LEU A 153 16.18 11.12 10.84
N THR A 154 16.14 10.96 12.16
CA THR A 154 14.92 11.11 12.98
C THR A 154 14.23 12.46 12.80
N HIS A 155 14.99 13.56 12.64
CA HIS A 155 14.40 14.88 12.40
C HIS A 155 13.76 14.99 11.03
N HIS A 156 14.31 14.32 9.99
CA HIS A 156 13.69 14.24 8.67
C HIS A 156 12.33 13.52 8.76
N ALA A 157 12.30 12.36 9.43
CA ALA A 157 11.06 11.61 9.61
C ALA A 157 10.01 12.41 10.40
N ARG A 158 10.43 13.22 11.36
CA ARG A 158 9.57 14.14 12.12
C ARG A 158 8.98 15.23 11.22
N THR A 159 9.80 15.87 10.42
CA THR A 159 9.36 16.89 9.45
C THR A 159 8.35 16.30 8.47
N ILE A 160 8.63 15.12 7.94
CA ILE A 160 7.70 14.39 7.04
C ILE A 160 6.37 14.15 7.73
N ALA A 161 6.36 13.64 8.98
CA ALA A 161 5.13 13.38 9.71
C ALA A 161 4.29 14.65 9.90
N TYR A 162 4.91 15.78 10.20
CA TYR A 162 4.21 17.06 10.31
C TYR A 162 3.70 17.59 8.98
N ASN A 163 4.47 17.47 7.90
CA ASN A 163 4.03 17.82 6.55
C ASN A 163 2.80 16.98 6.11
N LEU A 164 2.71 15.73 6.57
CA LEU A 164 1.54 14.87 6.39
C LEU A 164 0.34 15.28 7.29
N GLY A 165 0.51 16.30 8.14
CA GLY A 165 -0.54 16.81 9.04
C GLY A 165 -0.77 15.93 10.26
N LEU A 166 0.20 15.06 10.61
CA LEU A 166 0.11 14.20 11.77
C LEU A 166 0.69 14.91 13.01
N THR A 167 0.05 14.69 14.16
CA THR A 167 0.45 15.27 15.43
C THR A 167 0.44 14.23 16.56
N GLY A 168 1.00 14.55 17.71
CA GLY A 168 0.94 13.73 18.91
C GLY A 168 1.43 12.28 18.70
N VAL A 169 0.61 11.32 19.12
CA VAL A 169 0.91 9.89 19.03
C VAL A 169 0.99 9.41 17.58
N ALA A 170 0.12 9.92 16.71
CA ALA A 170 0.10 9.57 15.29
C ALA A 170 1.43 9.99 14.61
N ALA A 171 1.93 11.18 14.88
CA ALA A 171 3.23 11.63 14.37
C ALA A 171 4.38 10.74 14.83
N LYS A 172 4.40 10.32 16.10
CA LYS A 172 5.43 9.40 16.64
C LYS A 172 5.40 8.03 15.96
N LYS A 173 4.20 7.46 15.75
CA LYS A 173 4.03 6.19 15.02
C LYS A 173 4.47 6.32 13.57
N ALA A 174 4.09 7.42 12.89
CA ALA A 174 4.50 7.69 11.52
C ALA A 174 6.02 7.82 11.39
N GLN A 175 6.70 8.53 12.31
CA GLN A 175 8.17 8.63 12.31
C GLN A 175 8.83 7.25 12.33
N LYS A 176 8.35 6.34 13.20
CA LYS A 176 8.88 4.98 13.29
C LYS A 176 8.68 4.22 11.97
N ASN A 177 7.49 4.29 11.39
CA ASN A 177 7.18 3.64 10.12
C ASN A 177 8.03 4.23 8.98
N ILE A 178 8.14 5.56 8.87
CA ILE A 178 8.92 6.25 7.84
C ILE A 178 10.40 5.82 7.89
N LEU A 179 10.99 5.75 9.09
CA LEU A 179 12.37 5.27 9.27
C LEU A 179 12.51 3.79 8.89
N GLY A 180 11.50 2.96 9.19
CA GLY A 180 11.49 1.54 8.80
C GLY A 180 11.34 1.33 7.29
N ILE A 181 10.54 2.17 6.61
CA ILE A 181 10.36 2.10 5.15
C ILE A 181 11.64 2.49 4.40
N TYR A 182 12.43 3.42 4.95
CA TYR A 182 13.65 3.90 4.30
C TYR A 182 14.82 2.89 4.39
N LYS A 183 14.82 2.01 5.37
CA LYS A 183 15.85 0.96 5.55
C LYS A 183 15.73 -0.15 4.51
#